data_9034c20c1b8e4e1f8731913b4b98083d
#
_entry.id   9034c20c1b8e4e1f8731913b4b98083d
#
_cell.length_a   1.000
_cell.length_b   1.000
_cell.length_c   1.000
_cell.angle_alpha   90.00
_cell.angle_beta   90.00
_cell.angle_gamma   90.00
#
_symmetry.space_group_name_H-M   'P 1'
#
loop_
_entity.id
_entity.type
_entity.pdbx_description
1 polymer ?
#
loop_
_entity_poly.entity_id
_entity_poly.type
_entity_poly.pdbx_seq_one_letter_code
_entity_poly.pdbx_strand_id
1 'polypeptide(L)'
;DATTNAAASDLSTHSNLVGSQTLSLSGTGTLANKHVGSNKTVTINTLALADGSNGGLAANYTLTGGTHQLTVNQRPLNATLARQYDATTTAAGSTLSSFDALQGGENLTMSGSGTAVSKNVANGIAMASNGNLALVDGTGSASNYSLNSTVINISKRVLNSSGSKTYDGNTNALASAITLSNLASSETLVDSGTATISSANVGSYTISNLTGVSIADGTNGGLASNYTLTGGTHNFIVNRRVIGVSGTRLYDATTNAAASDLSTHSNLVGSQTLSL
;
A
#
# COMPACT_ATOMS: atom_id res chain seq x y z
N ASP A 1 4.94 -25.62 13.00
CA ASP A 1 6.30 -25.39 13.50
C ASP A 1 7.38 -25.57 12.41
N ALA A 2 6.98 -25.96 11.21
CA ALA A 2 7.85 -26.24 10.05
C ALA A 2 8.97 -27.28 10.31
N THR A 3 8.79 -28.16 11.26
CA THR A 3 9.72 -29.27 11.59
C THR A 3 9.10 -30.62 11.33
N THR A 4 9.92 -31.67 11.36
CA THR A 4 9.47 -33.07 11.32
C THR A 4 9.34 -33.66 12.73
N ASN A 5 9.55 -32.89 13.77
CA ASN A 5 9.48 -33.38 15.14
C ASN A 5 8.04 -33.71 15.55
N ALA A 6 7.86 -34.84 16.21
CA ALA A 6 6.64 -35.24 16.89
C ALA A 6 6.93 -35.30 18.39
N ALA A 7 6.67 -34.22 19.11
CA ALA A 7 6.89 -34.18 20.53
C ALA A 7 5.94 -35.11 21.28
N ALA A 8 6.35 -35.64 22.40
CA ALA A 8 5.49 -36.46 23.25
C ALA A 8 4.18 -35.78 23.61
N SER A 9 4.18 -34.44 23.78
CA SER A 9 2.98 -33.63 24.03
C SER A 9 1.96 -33.63 22.90
N ASP A 10 2.40 -33.89 21.65
CA ASP A 10 1.54 -33.95 20.48
C ASP A 10 0.84 -35.32 20.34
N LEU A 11 1.29 -36.30 21.07
CA LEU A 11 0.85 -37.69 21.07
C LEU A 11 0.10 -38.03 22.36
N SER A 12 -0.98 -37.32 22.64
CA SER A 12 -1.69 -37.33 23.92
C SER A 12 -2.60 -38.55 24.14
N THR A 13 -2.87 -39.33 23.09
CA THR A 13 -3.81 -40.48 23.19
C THR A 13 -3.05 -41.80 23.16
N HIS A 14 -3.21 -42.60 24.20
CA HIS A 14 -2.68 -43.95 24.29
C HIS A 14 -3.81 -44.94 24.03
N SER A 15 -3.56 -45.98 23.23
CA SER A 15 -4.48 -47.09 22.98
C SER A 15 -3.99 -48.36 23.65
N ASN A 16 -4.90 -49.34 23.84
CA ASN A 16 -4.64 -50.65 24.42
C ASN A 16 -4.14 -50.65 25.88
N LEU A 17 -4.47 -49.60 26.65
CA LEU A 17 -4.25 -49.62 28.10
C LEU A 17 -5.27 -50.53 28.79
N VAL A 18 -4.88 -51.19 29.87
CA VAL A 18 -5.76 -52.05 30.65
C VAL A 18 -6.62 -51.23 31.62
N GLY A 19 -7.90 -51.39 31.51
CA GLY A 19 -8.89 -50.71 32.38
C GLY A 19 -8.79 -49.19 32.30
N SER A 20 -8.66 -48.54 33.46
CA SER A 20 -8.53 -47.08 33.57
C SER A 20 -7.08 -46.58 33.74
N GLN A 21 -6.09 -47.45 33.50
CA GLN A 21 -4.69 -47.08 33.63
C GLN A 21 -4.33 -45.96 32.66
N THR A 22 -3.42 -45.10 33.09
CA THR A 22 -2.80 -44.09 32.22
C THR A 22 -1.31 -44.27 32.21
N LEU A 23 -0.67 -43.78 31.17
CA LEU A 23 0.81 -43.64 31.06
C LEU A 23 1.13 -42.20 30.64
N SER A 24 2.33 -41.78 30.92
CA SER A 24 2.88 -40.55 30.35
C SER A 24 3.90 -40.90 29.28
N LEU A 25 4.13 -39.95 28.36
CA LEU A 25 5.07 -40.07 27.26
C LEU A 25 6.12 -38.95 27.37
N SER A 26 7.36 -39.26 27.10
CA SER A 26 8.46 -38.30 27.05
C SER A 26 9.26 -38.48 25.75
N GLY A 27 10.17 -37.51 25.45
CA GLY A 27 11.02 -37.59 24.28
C GLY A 27 10.38 -37.06 22.99
N THR A 28 10.91 -37.46 21.84
CA THR A 28 10.53 -36.95 20.53
C THR A 28 10.61 -38.07 19.51
N GLY A 29 9.54 -38.22 18.72
CA GLY A 29 9.50 -38.97 17.48
C GLY A 29 9.75 -38.08 16.26
N THR A 30 9.74 -38.68 15.07
CA THR A 30 9.85 -37.93 13.81
C THR A 30 8.79 -38.37 12.79
N LEU A 31 8.38 -37.41 11.95
CA LEU A 31 7.55 -37.60 10.78
C LEU A 31 8.42 -37.68 9.52
N ALA A 32 7.97 -38.37 8.48
CA ALA A 32 8.66 -38.45 7.19
C ALA A 32 8.80 -37.06 6.51
N ASN A 33 7.85 -36.15 6.75
CA ASN A 33 7.90 -34.77 6.28
C ASN A 33 7.07 -33.86 7.21
N LYS A 34 7.29 -32.54 7.10
CA LYS A 34 6.63 -31.52 7.92
C LYS A 34 5.22 -31.09 7.44
N HIS A 35 4.77 -31.59 6.30
CA HIS A 35 3.54 -31.12 5.66
C HIS A 35 2.27 -31.56 6.39
N VAL A 36 1.21 -30.78 6.21
CA VAL A 36 -0.15 -31.08 6.67
C VAL A 36 -0.59 -32.46 6.19
N GLY A 37 -1.25 -33.18 7.05
CA GLY A 37 -1.81 -34.50 6.74
C GLY A 37 -2.30 -35.22 7.99
N SER A 38 -3.29 -36.10 7.79
CA SER A 38 -3.88 -36.92 8.84
C SER A 38 -3.16 -38.26 8.95
N ASN A 39 -3.13 -38.79 10.16
CA ASN A 39 -2.61 -40.16 10.45
C ASN A 39 -1.19 -40.38 9.92
N LYS A 40 -0.32 -39.37 9.99
CA LYS A 40 1.06 -39.49 9.56
C LYS A 40 1.83 -40.39 10.53
N THR A 41 2.52 -41.40 10.00
CA THR A 41 3.30 -42.34 10.81
C THR A 41 4.42 -41.62 11.54
N VAL A 42 4.52 -41.88 12.84
CA VAL A 42 5.60 -41.36 13.72
C VAL A 42 6.63 -42.47 13.93
N THR A 43 7.91 -42.19 13.64
CA THR A 43 9.05 -43.00 14.05
C THR A 43 9.38 -42.70 15.50
N ILE A 44 9.51 -43.68 16.33
CA ILE A 44 9.54 -43.57 17.80
C ILE A 44 10.78 -42.78 18.32
N ASN A 45 11.94 -42.98 17.71
CA ASN A 45 13.22 -42.35 18.12
C ASN A 45 13.48 -42.41 19.66
N THR A 46 13.40 -41.24 20.35
CA THR A 46 13.60 -41.09 21.79
C THR A 46 12.32 -41.13 22.60
N LEU A 47 11.13 -41.39 21.94
CA LEU A 47 9.86 -41.51 22.66
C LEU A 47 9.96 -42.69 23.67
N ALA A 48 9.63 -42.40 24.91
CA ALA A 48 9.67 -43.36 26.00
C ALA A 48 8.44 -43.23 26.90
N LEU A 49 7.92 -44.38 27.33
CA LEU A 49 6.84 -44.46 28.31
C LEU A 49 7.36 -44.17 29.70
N ALA A 50 6.57 -43.50 30.51
CA ALA A 50 6.73 -43.36 31.94
C ALA A 50 5.45 -43.71 32.68
N ASP A 51 5.58 -44.03 33.96
CA ASP A 51 4.47 -44.41 34.80
C ASP A 51 3.40 -43.34 34.84
N GLY A 52 2.16 -43.75 34.89
CA GLY A 52 1.01 -42.88 34.98
C GLY A 52 0.17 -43.11 36.23
N SER A 53 -1.11 -42.97 36.12
CA SER A 53 -2.05 -43.14 37.24
C SER A 53 -2.83 -44.48 37.14
N ASN A 54 -3.61 -44.75 38.17
CA ASN A 54 -4.46 -45.95 38.27
C ASN A 54 -3.71 -47.26 38.09
N GLY A 55 -2.47 -47.35 38.56
CA GLY A 55 -1.62 -48.53 38.46
C GLY A 55 -0.96 -48.75 37.09
N GLY A 56 -0.95 -47.75 36.24
CA GLY A 56 -0.23 -47.78 34.96
C GLY A 56 1.28 -47.69 35.17
N LEU A 57 1.94 -48.85 34.97
CA LEU A 57 3.43 -48.96 35.06
C LEU A 57 3.99 -49.11 33.65
N ALA A 58 4.92 -48.25 33.28
CA ALA A 58 5.57 -48.24 31.95
C ALA A 58 6.23 -49.60 31.63
N ALA A 59 6.75 -50.31 32.64
CA ALA A 59 7.36 -51.64 32.49
C ALA A 59 6.43 -52.72 31.94
N ASN A 60 5.10 -52.52 32.02
CA ASN A 60 4.10 -53.47 31.51
C ASN A 60 3.72 -53.21 30.05
N TYR A 61 4.28 -52.19 29.44
CA TYR A 61 3.86 -51.74 28.08
C TYR A 61 5.10 -51.50 27.21
N THR A 62 4.90 -51.47 25.89
CA THR A 62 5.93 -51.15 24.90
C THR A 62 5.33 -50.35 23.76
N LEU A 63 6.11 -49.43 23.20
CA LEU A 63 5.79 -48.74 21.95
C LEU A 63 6.19 -49.57 20.73
N THR A 64 7.16 -50.51 20.88
CA THR A 64 7.66 -51.33 19.77
C THR A 64 6.55 -52.20 19.18
N GLY A 65 6.35 -52.10 17.86
CA GLY A 65 5.30 -52.87 17.14
C GLY A 65 3.91 -52.19 17.15
N GLY A 66 3.78 -51.08 17.88
CA GLY A 66 2.51 -50.29 17.85
C GLY A 66 2.40 -49.39 16.63
N THR A 67 1.17 -48.89 16.40
CA THR A 67 0.92 -47.83 15.39
C THR A 67 0.94 -46.50 16.06
N HIS A 68 1.86 -45.62 15.62
CA HIS A 68 2.02 -44.26 16.15
C HIS A 68 1.75 -43.26 15.04
N GLN A 69 0.77 -42.39 15.26
CA GLN A 69 0.27 -41.45 14.24
C GLN A 69 0.08 -40.05 14.82
N LEU A 70 0.34 -39.06 14.00
CA LEU A 70 0.11 -37.62 14.31
C LEU A 70 -0.63 -36.97 13.15
N THR A 71 -1.59 -36.13 13.45
CA THR A 71 -2.22 -35.25 12.47
C THR A 71 -1.59 -33.85 12.54
N VAL A 72 -1.06 -33.40 11.42
CA VAL A 72 -0.57 -32.05 11.27
C VAL A 72 -1.64 -31.21 10.58
N ASN A 73 -2.17 -30.23 11.28
CA ASN A 73 -3.24 -29.36 10.79
C ASN A 73 -2.67 -28.14 10.06
N GLN A 74 -3.48 -27.53 9.17
CA GLN A 74 -3.15 -26.26 8.55
C GLN A 74 -2.99 -25.18 9.62
N ARG A 75 -2.00 -24.30 9.40
CA ARG A 75 -1.80 -23.11 10.23
C ARG A 75 -2.60 -21.95 9.67
N PRO A 76 -3.47 -21.31 10.47
CA PRO A 76 -4.19 -20.12 10.03
C PRO A 76 -3.24 -18.94 9.86
N LEU A 77 -3.41 -18.19 8.77
CA LEU A 77 -2.69 -16.94 8.46
C LEU A 77 -3.67 -15.79 8.34
N ASN A 78 -3.27 -14.61 8.78
CA ASN A 78 -3.91 -13.35 8.45
C ASN A 78 -3.06 -12.61 7.42
N ALA A 79 -3.68 -12.12 6.37
CA ALA A 79 -3.03 -11.41 5.28
C ALA A 79 -3.31 -9.90 5.36
N THR A 80 -2.29 -9.11 5.10
CA THR A 80 -2.41 -7.66 4.91
C THR A 80 -2.05 -7.32 3.47
N LEU A 81 -2.99 -6.73 2.74
CA LEU A 81 -2.79 -6.16 1.42
C LEU A 81 -2.50 -4.65 1.55
N ALA A 82 -1.83 -4.05 0.55
CA ALA A 82 -1.54 -2.61 0.58
C ALA A 82 -1.55 -2.03 -0.83
N ARG A 83 -2.20 -0.87 -1.02
CA ARG A 83 -2.19 -0.12 -2.28
C ARG A 83 -2.43 1.37 -2.06
N GLN A 84 -2.17 2.17 -3.08
CA GLN A 84 -2.67 3.55 -3.13
C GLN A 84 -4.16 3.57 -3.49
N TYR A 85 -4.82 4.64 -3.10
CA TYR A 85 -6.20 4.91 -3.47
C TYR A 85 -6.39 4.93 -4.99
N ASP A 86 -7.39 4.20 -5.47
CA ASP A 86 -7.72 4.04 -6.89
C ASP A 86 -9.23 4.16 -7.19
N ALA A 87 -10.00 4.61 -6.21
CA ALA A 87 -11.46 4.74 -6.23
C ALA A 87 -12.24 3.41 -6.33
N THR A 88 -11.59 2.25 -6.14
CA THR A 88 -12.25 0.94 -6.16
C THR A 88 -12.27 0.28 -4.79
N THR A 89 -13.12 -0.72 -4.61
CA THR A 89 -13.12 -1.62 -3.45
C THR A 89 -12.34 -2.92 -3.73
N THR A 90 -11.80 -3.10 -4.93
CA THR A 90 -11.06 -4.31 -5.31
C THR A 90 -9.77 -4.42 -4.52
N ALA A 91 -9.55 -5.58 -3.91
CA ALA A 91 -8.35 -5.93 -3.17
C ALA A 91 -7.65 -7.09 -3.89
N ALA A 92 -6.64 -6.79 -4.69
CA ALA A 92 -5.91 -7.78 -5.48
C ALA A 92 -4.88 -8.52 -4.61
N GLY A 93 -4.79 -9.86 -4.73
CA GLY A 93 -3.79 -10.68 -4.03
C GLY A 93 -2.36 -10.28 -4.36
N SER A 94 -2.10 -9.77 -5.58
CA SER A 94 -0.80 -9.24 -5.99
C SER A 94 -0.33 -8.02 -5.17
N THR A 95 -1.21 -7.38 -4.40
CA THR A 95 -0.88 -6.28 -3.48
C THR A 95 -0.56 -6.76 -2.06
N LEU A 96 -0.27 -8.05 -1.87
CA LEU A 96 0.13 -8.60 -0.58
C LEU A 96 1.33 -7.84 -0.02
N SER A 97 1.18 -7.36 1.21
CA SER A 97 2.23 -6.70 1.99
C SER A 97 2.88 -7.64 3.01
N SER A 98 2.06 -8.42 3.71
CA SER A 98 2.57 -9.35 4.73
C SER A 98 1.57 -10.44 5.09
N PHE A 99 2.12 -11.52 5.67
CA PHE A 99 1.41 -12.48 6.52
C PHE A 99 1.95 -12.41 7.95
N ASP A 100 1.10 -12.74 8.94
CA ASP A 100 1.47 -12.61 10.36
C ASP A 100 2.12 -13.85 10.99
N ALA A 101 1.97 -15.03 10.41
CA ALA A 101 2.27 -16.27 11.14
C ALA A 101 3.00 -17.35 10.32
N LEU A 102 3.72 -16.96 9.27
CA LEU A 102 4.58 -17.89 8.51
C LEU A 102 5.66 -18.51 9.40
N GLN A 103 5.99 -19.76 9.15
CA GLN A 103 6.92 -20.54 9.95
C GLN A 103 8.24 -20.81 9.22
N GLY A 104 9.32 -20.98 10.00
CA GLY A 104 10.61 -21.46 9.49
C GLY A 104 11.26 -20.59 8.42
N GLY A 105 10.93 -19.28 8.34
CA GLY A 105 11.42 -18.40 7.28
C GLY A 105 10.80 -18.67 5.90
N GLU A 106 9.72 -19.44 5.85
CA GLU A 106 8.95 -19.66 4.61
C GLU A 106 8.34 -18.35 4.12
N ASN A 107 8.15 -18.23 2.81
CA ASN A 107 7.31 -17.21 2.21
C ASN A 107 6.18 -17.85 1.37
N LEU A 108 5.10 -17.11 1.20
CA LEU A 108 4.00 -17.41 0.30
C LEU A 108 3.68 -16.14 -0.49
N THR A 109 2.99 -16.31 -1.59
CA THR A 109 2.37 -15.23 -2.34
C THR A 109 0.85 -15.41 -2.34
N MET A 110 0.13 -14.44 -2.89
CA MET A 110 -1.32 -14.48 -2.98
C MET A 110 -1.78 -14.16 -4.39
N SER A 111 -2.79 -14.86 -4.86
CA SER A 111 -3.45 -14.63 -6.15
C SER A 111 -4.91 -14.25 -5.97
N GLY A 112 -5.58 -13.94 -7.09
CA GLY A 112 -6.99 -13.61 -7.09
C GLY A 112 -7.29 -12.20 -6.59
N SER A 113 -8.55 -11.96 -6.25
CA SER A 113 -9.03 -10.68 -5.74
C SER A 113 -10.24 -10.86 -4.83
N GLY A 114 -10.35 -9.96 -3.85
CA GLY A 114 -11.49 -9.80 -2.98
C GLY A 114 -12.08 -8.39 -3.08
N THR A 115 -13.04 -8.10 -2.22
CA THR A 115 -13.71 -6.80 -2.13
C THR A 115 -13.62 -6.27 -0.71
N ALA A 116 -13.07 -5.07 -0.53
CA ALA A 116 -13.02 -4.39 0.75
C ALA A 116 -14.36 -3.72 1.11
N VAL A 117 -14.64 -3.52 2.39
CA VAL A 117 -15.87 -2.82 2.85
C VAL A 117 -15.84 -1.33 2.52
N SER A 118 -14.67 -0.76 2.22
CA SER A 118 -14.51 0.65 1.84
C SER A 118 -13.41 0.80 0.81
N LYS A 119 -13.57 1.79 -0.08
CA LYS A 119 -12.53 2.22 -1.01
C LYS A 119 -11.60 3.30 -0.42
N ASN A 120 -12.00 3.95 0.68
CA ASN A 120 -11.35 5.15 1.19
C ASN A 120 -10.04 4.82 1.94
N VAL A 121 -9.16 5.81 2.01
CA VAL A 121 -7.87 5.73 2.71
C VAL A 121 -8.08 5.39 4.18
N ALA A 122 -7.55 4.28 4.60
CA ALA A 122 -7.46 3.82 5.99
C ALA A 122 -6.53 2.61 6.09
N ASN A 123 -6.12 2.27 7.30
CA ASN A 123 -5.41 1.03 7.62
C ASN A 123 -6.37 -0.02 8.16
N GLY A 124 -6.09 -1.30 7.89
CA GLY A 124 -6.83 -2.42 8.46
C GLY A 124 -8.28 -2.51 7.97
N ILE A 125 -8.58 -2.06 6.75
CA ILE A 125 -9.93 -2.15 6.18
C ILE A 125 -10.29 -3.62 6.00
N ALA A 126 -11.39 -4.04 6.60
CA ALA A 126 -11.88 -5.42 6.49
C ALA A 126 -12.36 -5.75 5.08
N MET A 127 -12.33 -7.03 4.75
CA MET A 127 -12.92 -7.52 3.50
C MET A 127 -14.44 -7.71 3.66
N ALA A 128 -15.21 -7.21 2.70
CA ALA A 128 -16.62 -7.57 2.54
C ALA A 128 -16.75 -8.99 1.98
N SER A 129 -15.80 -9.40 1.13
CA SER A 129 -15.68 -10.74 0.59
C SER A 129 -14.22 -11.02 0.19
N ASN A 130 -13.72 -12.19 0.55
CA ASN A 130 -12.42 -12.64 0.07
C ASN A 130 -12.43 -13.03 -1.43
N GLY A 131 -13.63 -13.16 -2.05
CA GLY A 131 -13.75 -13.50 -3.46
C GLY A 131 -12.98 -14.79 -3.80
N ASN A 132 -12.03 -14.69 -4.72
CA ASN A 132 -11.14 -15.80 -5.12
C ASN A 132 -9.68 -15.60 -4.64
N LEU A 133 -9.46 -14.80 -3.59
CA LEU A 133 -8.14 -14.71 -2.96
C LEU A 133 -7.67 -16.09 -2.50
N ALA A 134 -6.48 -16.48 -2.90
CA ALA A 134 -5.89 -17.77 -2.60
C ALA A 134 -4.40 -17.66 -2.29
N LEU A 135 -3.94 -18.47 -1.34
CA LEU A 135 -2.52 -18.64 -1.04
C LEU A 135 -1.84 -19.37 -2.21
N VAL A 136 -0.64 -18.98 -2.55
CA VAL A 136 0.19 -19.56 -3.61
C VAL A 136 1.57 -19.89 -3.05
N ASP A 137 2.10 -21.04 -3.46
CA ASP A 137 3.42 -21.50 -3.04
C ASP A 137 4.50 -20.47 -3.31
N GLY A 138 5.42 -20.34 -2.35
CA GLY A 138 6.67 -19.63 -2.46
C GLY A 138 7.81 -20.56 -2.07
N THR A 139 8.59 -20.22 -1.03
CA THR A 139 9.52 -21.19 -0.40
C THR A 139 8.78 -22.15 0.53
N GLY A 140 7.60 -21.73 1.03
CA GLY A 140 6.66 -22.56 1.75
C GLY A 140 5.60 -23.15 0.83
N SER A 141 4.89 -24.18 1.30
CA SER A 141 3.75 -24.77 0.60
C SER A 141 2.44 -24.19 1.13
N ALA A 142 1.64 -23.61 0.25
CA ALA A 142 0.33 -23.02 0.57
C ALA A 142 -0.61 -24.02 1.23
N SER A 143 -0.49 -25.31 0.88
CA SER A 143 -1.30 -26.40 1.48
C SER A 143 -1.10 -26.58 2.98
N ASN A 144 0.02 -26.08 3.54
CA ASN A 144 0.28 -26.12 4.98
C ASN A 144 -0.45 -25.02 5.76
N TYR A 145 -1.09 -24.12 5.07
CA TYR A 145 -1.71 -22.92 5.64
C TYR A 145 -3.17 -22.79 5.21
N SER A 146 -3.94 -22.06 5.99
CA SER A 146 -5.30 -21.63 5.65
C SER A 146 -5.41 -20.12 5.81
N LEU A 147 -6.06 -19.45 4.86
CA LEU A 147 -6.33 -18.01 4.98
C LEU A 147 -7.48 -17.78 5.97
N ASN A 148 -7.16 -17.21 7.13
CA ASN A 148 -8.11 -16.95 8.20
C ASN A 148 -8.81 -15.59 8.03
N SER A 149 -8.02 -14.53 7.85
CA SER A 149 -8.54 -13.19 7.61
C SER A 149 -7.67 -12.41 6.63
N THR A 150 -8.26 -11.42 5.99
CA THR A 150 -7.56 -10.49 5.11
C THR A 150 -8.01 -9.07 5.42
N VAL A 151 -7.07 -8.15 5.49
CA VAL A 151 -7.31 -6.71 5.57
C VAL A 151 -6.52 -6.00 4.49
N ILE A 152 -6.93 -4.77 4.15
CA ILE A 152 -6.19 -3.92 3.21
C ILE A 152 -5.88 -2.55 3.82
N ASN A 153 -4.66 -2.08 3.62
CA ASN A 153 -4.22 -0.73 3.88
C ASN A 153 -4.28 0.08 2.59
N ILE A 154 -5.05 1.16 2.58
CA ILE A 154 -5.15 2.06 1.45
C ILE A 154 -4.48 3.37 1.84
N SER A 155 -3.39 3.71 1.15
CA SER A 155 -2.67 4.97 1.33
C SER A 155 -3.20 6.07 0.41
N LYS A 156 -2.94 7.32 0.78
CA LYS A 156 -3.34 8.48 -0.03
C LYS A 156 -2.72 8.42 -1.43
N ARG A 157 -3.52 8.81 -2.42
CA ARG A 157 -3.04 8.97 -3.80
C ARG A 157 -2.32 10.30 -3.92
N VAL A 158 -1.11 10.26 -4.46
CA VAL A 158 -0.30 11.45 -4.67
C VAL A 158 -0.80 12.18 -5.92
N LEU A 159 -1.13 13.47 -5.76
CA LEU A 159 -1.53 14.35 -6.86
C LEU A 159 -0.31 15.01 -7.49
N ASN A 160 -0.39 15.24 -8.78
CA ASN A 160 0.46 16.16 -9.51
C ASN A 160 -0.30 17.44 -9.82
N SER A 161 0.40 18.51 -10.14
CA SER A 161 -0.25 19.72 -10.61
C SER A 161 0.56 20.43 -11.70
N SER A 162 -0.14 21.16 -12.54
CA SER A 162 0.44 22.06 -13.51
C SER A 162 -0.37 23.36 -13.56
N GLY A 163 0.29 24.44 -13.95
CA GLY A 163 -0.41 25.72 -14.05
C GLY A 163 0.40 26.75 -14.82
N SER A 164 -0.21 27.89 -15.08
CA SER A 164 0.48 29.00 -15.70
C SER A 164 -0.16 30.33 -15.35
N LYS A 165 0.65 31.39 -15.46
CA LYS A 165 0.19 32.79 -15.42
C LYS A 165 0.97 33.64 -16.39
N THR A 166 0.42 34.79 -16.72
CA THR A 166 1.16 35.87 -17.39
C THR A 166 2.01 36.61 -16.35
N TYR A 167 3.22 37.04 -16.71
CA TYR A 167 4.12 37.81 -15.86
C TYR A 167 3.37 38.96 -15.19
N ASP A 168 3.44 39.02 -13.88
CA ASP A 168 2.78 39.97 -12.99
C ASP A 168 3.68 40.53 -11.90
N GLY A 169 5.01 40.22 -11.96
CA GLY A 169 6.02 40.73 -11.04
C GLY A 169 6.06 40.06 -9.67
N ASN A 170 5.22 39.03 -9.40
CA ASN A 170 5.21 38.32 -8.13
C ASN A 170 5.44 36.82 -8.27
N THR A 171 5.70 36.13 -7.16
CA THR A 171 5.94 34.68 -7.11
C THR A 171 4.70 33.87 -6.77
N ASN A 172 3.53 34.47 -6.67
CA ASN A 172 2.29 33.80 -6.32
C ASN A 172 1.77 32.95 -7.49
N ALA A 173 1.42 31.70 -7.20
CA ALA A 173 0.69 30.81 -8.07
C ALA A 173 -0.68 30.53 -7.41
N LEU A 174 -1.72 31.24 -7.88
CA LEU A 174 -3.08 31.07 -7.35
C LEU A 174 -3.61 29.68 -7.69
N ALA A 175 -4.34 29.04 -6.78
CA ALA A 175 -5.00 27.75 -7.03
C ALA A 175 -5.87 27.80 -8.29
N SER A 176 -6.56 28.90 -8.56
CA SER A 176 -7.38 29.09 -9.78
C SER A 176 -6.58 28.99 -11.10
N ALA A 177 -5.27 29.11 -11.05
CA ALA A 177 -4.35 28.94 -12.19
C ALA A 177 -3.63 27.58 -12.18
N ILE A 178 -3.97 26.70 -11.24
CA ILE A 178 -3.41 25.36 -11.08
C ILE A 178 -4.46 24.34 -11.52
N THR A 179 -4.02 23.27 -12.17
CA THR A 179 -4.84 22.11 -12.52
C THR A 179 -4.24 20.90 -11.83
N LEU A 180 -5.05 20.22 -11.02
CA LEU A 180 -4.69 18.97 -10.39
C LEU A 180 -4.78 17.81 -11.38
N SER A 181 -3.87 16.86 -11.28
CA SER A 181 -3.81 15.66 -12.10
C SER A 181 -3.48 14.42 -11.25
N ASN A 182 -3.54 13.24 -11.86
CA ASN A 182 -3.43 11.95 -11.18
C ASN A 182 -4.59 11.65 -10.22
N LEU A 183 -5.76 12.23 -10.46
CA LEU A 183 -6.99 11.85 -9.78
C LEU A 183 -7.41 10.43 -10.15
N ALA A 184 -8.09 9.73 -9.25
CA ALA A 184 -8.59 8.39 -9.50
C ALA A 184 -9.92 8.46 -10.26
N SER A 185 -10.07 7.63 -11.30
CA SER A 185 -11.30 7.60 -12.13
C SER A 185 -11.66 8.98 -12.66
N SER A 186 -12.92 9.37 -12.58
CA SER A 186 -13.46 10.69 -12.97
C SER A 186 -13.67 11.62 -11.77
N GLU A 187 -13.07 11.32 -10.62
CA GLU A 187 -13.19 12.15 -9.42
C GLU A 187 -12.59 13.54 -9.64
N THR A 188 -13.17 14.54 -9.02
CA THR A 188 -12.62 15.90 -8.98
C THR A 188 -12.36 16.33 -7.56
N LEU A 189 -11.50 17.32 -7.38
CA LEU A 189 -11.28 18.02 -6.12
C LEU A 189 -11.39 19.52 -6.37
N VAL A 190 -11.65 20.27 -5.31
CA VAL A 190 -11.61 21.74 -5.33
C VAL A 190 -10.31 22.15 -4.63
N ASP A 191 -9.49 22.96 -5.32
CA ASP A 191 -8.30 23.55 -4.75
C ASP A 191 -8.51 25.02 -4.44
N SER A 192 -7.83 25.52 -3.42
CA SER A 192 -7.91 26.90 -2.98
C SER A 192 -6.59 27.38 -2.40
N GLY A 193 -6.42 28.70 -2.28
CA GLY A 193 -5.24 29.31 -1.70
C GLY A 193 -4.18 29.72 -2.74
N THR A 194 -2.92 29.81 -2.30
CA THR A 194 -1.83 30.32 -3.12
C THR A 194 -0.56 29.54 -2.84
N ALA A 195 0.04 29.01 -3.89
CA ALA A 195 1.38 28.44 -3.85
C ALA A 195 2.45 29.51 -4.16
N THR A 196 3.70 29.16 -3.94
CA THR A 196 4.84 30.03 -4.25
C THR A 196 5.79 29.33 -5.23
N ILE A 197 6.16 30.04 -6.30
CA ILE A 197 7.21 29.64 -7.25
C ILE A 197 8.53 30.33 -6.91
N SER A 198 9.64 29.77 -7.38
CA SER A 198 10.98 30.21 -7.03
C SER A 198 11.37 31.55 -7.65
N SER A 199 10.67 32.00 -8.70
CA SER A 199 10.96 33.31 -9.36
C SER A 199 9.70 33.89 -9.99
N ALA A 200 9.60 35.20 -10.01
CA ALA A 200 8.56 35.93 -10.73
C ALA A 200 8.82 36.04 -12.24
N ASN A 201 10.04 35.80 -12.70
CA ASN A 201 10.42 35.98 -14.10
C ASN A 201 9.79 34.95 -15.02
N VAL A 202 9.76 35.24 -16.30
CA VAL A 202 9.32 34.31 -17.36
C VAL A 202 10.17 33.05 -17.34
N GLY A 203 9.51 31.87 -17.34
CA GLY A 203 10.18 30.59 -17.26
C GLY A 203 9.28 29.48 -16.81
N SER A 204 9.84 28.25 -16.73
CA SER A 204 9.19 27.08 -16.16
C SER A 204 9.78 26.79 -14.78
N TYR A 205 8.94 26.62 -13.79
CA TYR A 205 9.32 26.46 -12.40
C TYR A 205 8.65 25.26 -11.77
N THR A 206 9.32 24.64 -10.80
CA THR A 206 8.65 23.77 -9.84
C THR A 206 8.02 24.64 -8.76
N ILE A 207 6.79 24.33 -8.37
CA ILE A 207 6.18 24.98 -7.21
C ILE A 207 6.94 24.56 -5.97
N SER A 208 7.66 25.49 -5.35
CA SER A 208 8.56 25.21 -4.23
C SER A 208 7.84 25.09 -2.89
N ASN A 209 6.65 25.65 -2.78
CA ASN A 209 5.86 25.65 -1.54
C ASN A 209 4.37 25.53 -1.84
N LEU A 210 3.79 24.39 -1.45
CA LEU A 210 2.36 24.10 -1.55
C LEU A 210 1.61 24.29 -0.22
N THR A 211 2.28 24.71 0.85
CA THR A 211 1.63 24.84 2.18
C THR A 211 0.47 25.82 2.19
N GLY A 212 0.45 26.77 1.26
CA GLY A 212 -0.65 27.72 1.08
C GLY A 212 -1.79 27.20 0.18
N VAL A 213 -1.68 25.96 -0.36
CA VAL A 213 -2.73 25.35 -1.19
C VAL A 213 -3.41 24.26 -0.38
N SER A 214 -4.73 24.30 -0.32
CA SER A 214 -5.58 23.28 0.27
C SER A 214 -6.45 22.62 -0.80
N ILE A 215 -6.79 21.36 -0.56
CA ILE A 215 -7.74 20.59 -1.37
C ILE A 215 -8.98 20.28 -0.54
N ALA A 216 -10.14 20.36 -1.15
CA ALA A 216 -11.44 20.04 -0.58
C ALA A 216 -12.16 19.02 -1.47
N ASP A 217 -13.22 18.43 -0.93
CA ASP A 217 -14.04 17.45 -1.63
C ASP A 217 -14.64 18.08 -2.90
N GLY A 218 -14.66 17.29 -3.95
CA GLY A 218 -15.21 17.69 -5.25
C GLY A 218 -16.39 16.86 -5.66
N THR A 219 -16.48 16.56 -6.94
CA THR A 219 -17.60 15.79 -7.53
C THR A 219 -17.20 14.36 -7.83
N ASN A 220 -18.17 13.54 -8.25
CA ASN A 220 -17.99 12.13 -8.63
C ASN A 220 -17.35 11.26 -7.53
N GLY A 221 -17.54 11.64 -6.25
CA GLY A 221 -17.03 10.91 -5.10
C GLY A 221 -15.61 11.28 -4.71
N GLY A 222 -15.04 12.34 -5.26
CA GLY A 222 -13.73 12.87 -4.89
C GLY A 222 -13.71 13.40 -3.47
N LEU A 223 -13.03 12.71 -2.57
CA LEU A 223 -12.83 13.11 -1.18
C LEU A 223 -11.37 13.51 -0.98
N ALA A 224 -11.12 14.73 -0.52
CA ALA A 224 -9.78 15.28 -0.28
C ALA A 224 -8.96 14.40 0.68
N SER A 225 -9.62 13.71 1.62
CA SER A 225 -8.98 12.78 2.56
C SER A 225 -8.25 11.62 1.88
N ASN A 226 -8.65 11.25 0.66
CA ASN A 226 -8.04 10.18 -0.14
C ASN A 226 -6.79 10.61 -0.91
N TYR A 227 -6.44 11.88 -0.88
CA TYR A 227 -5.38 12.47 -1.70
C TYR A 227 -4.34 13.23 -0.87
N THR A 228 -3.19 13.47 -1.48
CA THR A 228 -2.13 14.32 -0.93
C THR A 228 -1.39 15.05 -2.06
N LEU A 229 -0.98 16.29 -1.78
CA LEU A 229 -0.08 17.05 -2.64
C LEU A 229 1.40 16.73 -2.36
N THR A 230 1.69 16.13 -1.19
CA THR A 230 3.06 15.79 -0.79
C THR A 230 3.61 14.65 -1.65
N GLY A 231 4.80 14.86 -2.21
CA GLY A 231 5.52 13.85 -3.01
C GLY A 231 5.16 13.85 -4.50
N GLY A 232 4.27 14.74 -4.96
CA GLY A 232 3.91 14.90 -6.37
C GLY A 232 4.88 15.78 -7.16
N THR A 233 4.66 15.83 -8.47
CA THR A 233 5.33 16.78 -9.37
C THR A 233 4.42 17.98 -9.59
N HIS A 234 4.92 19.18 -9.29
CA HIS A 234 4.14 20.42 -9.34
C HIS A 234 4.88 21.45 -10.19
N ASN A 235 4.39 21.73 -11.38
CA ASN A 235 5.01 22.60 -12.36
C ASN A 235 4.17 23.86 -12.60
N PHE A 236 4.83 24.98 -12.83
CA PHE A 236 4.17 26.24 -13.12
C PHE A 236 4.96 27.05 -14.15
N ILE A 237 4.26 27.66 -15.11
CA ILE A 237 4.86 28.44 -16.18
C ILE A 237 4.48 29.92 -16.01
N VAL A 238 5.48 30.78 -16.04
CA VAL A 238 5.27 32.24 -16.17
C VAL A 238 5.49 32.61 -17.62
N ASN A 239 4.44 33.05 -18.27
CA ASN A 239 4.44 33.49 -19.67
C ASN A 239 4.78 34.96 -19.81
N ARG A 240 5.30 35.32 -20.98
CA ARG A 240 5.57 36.73 -21.31
C ARG A 240 4.29 37.57 -21.28
N ARG A 241 4.38 38.76 -20.72
CA ARG A 241 3.32 39.76 -20.78
C ARG A 241 3.40 40.52 -22.08
N VAL A 242 2.31 40.66 -22.78
CA VAL A 242 2.26 41.48 -24.02
C VAL A 242 2.15 42.95 -23.62
N ILE A 243 3.01 43.74 -24.17
CA ILE A 243 2.99 45.23 -24.02
C ILE A 243 2.59 45.87 -25.34
N GLY A 244 1.97 47.02 -25.24
CA GLY A 244 1.77 47.94 -26.37
C GLY A 244 2.72 49.11 -26.31
N VAL A 245 2.99 49.68 -27.43
CA VAL A 245 3.77 50.94 -27.53
C VAL A 245 2.95 51.97 -28.34
N SER A 246 3.07 53.22 -27.98
CA SER A 246 2.42 54.33 -28.70
C SER A 246 3.31 55.59 -28.63
N GLY A 247 3.05 56.50 -29.55
CA GLY A 247 3.80 57.76 -29.61
C GLY A 247 3.31 58.66 -30.70
N THR A 248 4.01 59.73 -30.93
CA THR A 248 3.66 60.74 -31.94
C THR A 248 4.91 61.22 -32.65
N ARG A 249 4.80 61.56 -33.91
CA ARG A 249 5.83 62.26 -34.69
C ARG A 249 5.23 63.30 -35.59
N LEU A 250 6.04 64.21 -36.07
CA LEU A 250 5.67 65.15 -37.11
C LEU A 250 5.73 64.43 -38.48
N TYR A 251 4.93 64.90 -39.41
CA TYR A 251 4.93 64.40 -40.80
C TYR A 251 6.30 64.66 -41.45
N ASP A 252 6.94 63.60 -41.92
CA ASP A 252 8.29 63.61 -42.53
C ASP A 252 8.31 62.88 -43.91
N ALA A 253 7.18 62.67 -44.51
CA ALA A 253 6.98 61.97 -45.79
C ALA A 253 7.50 60.50 -45.81
N THR A 254 7.68 59.85 -44.64
CA THR A 254 8.08 58.42 -44.53
C THR A 254 6.99 57.58 -43.86
N THR A 255 7.08 56.28 -44.01
CA THR A 255 6.27 55.31 -43.31
C THR A 255 6.97 54.70 -42.07
N ASN A 256 8.18 55.12 -41.78
CA ASN A 256 8.98 54.58 -40.70
C ASN A 256 8.53 55.17 -39.37
N ALA A 257 8.40 54.28 -38.34
CA ALA A 257 8.25 54.66 -36.95
C ALA A 257 9.56 54.35 -36.23
N ALA A 258 10.29 55.36 -35.82
CA ALA A 258 11.51 55.18 -35.05
C ALA A 258 11.18 54.78 -33.59
N ALA A 259 12.06 54.07 -32.91
CA ALA A 259 11.89 53.76 -31.51
C ALA A 259 11.70 55.02 -30.64
N SER A 260 12.37 56.11 -31.00
CA SER A 260 12.22 57.41 -30.32
C SER A 260 10.80 58.03 -30.44
N ASP A 261 10.07 57.62 -31.47
CA ASP A 261 8.68 58.09 -31.66
C ASP A 261 7.69 57.33 -30.79
N LEU A 262 8.08 56.16 -30.25
CA LEU A 262 7.22 55.25 -29.51
C LEU A 262 7.58 55.30 -28.01
N SER A 263 7.40 56.45 -27.39
CA SER A 263 7.86 56.73 -26.02
C SER A 263 6.94 56.26 -24.90
N THR A 264 5.70 55.82 -25.24
CA THR A 264 4.75 55.38 -24.22
C THR A 264 4.55 53.88 -24.30
N HIS A 265 4.73 53.20 -23.18
CA HIS A 265 4.49 51.77 -23.02
C HIS A 265 3.23 51.54 -22.21
N SER A 266 2.39 50.60 -22.65
CA SER A 266 1.21 50.18 -21.93
C SER A 266 1.37 48.75 -21.39
N ASN A 267 0.61 48.44 -20.35
CA ASN A 267 0.55 47.11 -19.77
C ASN A 267 1.83 46.63 -19.08
N LEU A 268 2.72 47.55 -18.67
CA LEU A 268 3.85 47.24 -17.79
C LEU A 268 3.38 46.92 -16.36
N VAL A 269 4.16 46.14 -15.62
CA VAL A 269 3.84 45.76 -14.25
C VAL A 269 4.39 46.81 -13.29
N GLY A 270 3.50 47.39 -12.45
CA GLY A 270 3.89 48.39 -11.43
C GLY A 270 4.61 49.61 -12.03
N SER A 271 5.77 49.95 -11.48
CA SER A 271 6.59 51.06 -11.92
C SER A 271 7.71 50.67 -12.89
N GLN A 272 7.62 49.51 -13.53
CA GLN A 272 8.65 49.04 -14.47
C GLN A 272 8.72 49.96 -15.69
N THR A 273 9.91 50.14 -16.21
CA THR A 273 10.19 50.87 -17.45
C THR A 273 10.96 50.00 -18.41
N LEU A 274 10.77 50.24 -19.70
CA LEU A 274 11.53 49.62 -20.79
C LEU A 274 12.03 50.72 -21.71
N SER A 275 13.16 50.51 -22.35
CA SER A 275 13.68 51.34 -23.43
C SER A 275 13.55 50.59 -24.76
N LEU A 276 13.22 51.29 -25.84
CA LEU A 276 13.20 50.80 -27.20
C LEU A 276 14.49 51.18 -27.92
#